data_5dc0ed9ea93c5cecbed767fdcb030913
#
_entry.id   5dc0ed9ea93c5cecbed767fdcb030913
#
_cell.length_a   1.000
_cell.length_b   1.000
_cell.length_c   1.000
_cell.angle_alpha   90.00
_cell.angle_beta   90.00
_cell.angle_gamma   90.00
#
_symmetry.space_group_name_H-M   'P 1'
#
loop_
_entity.id
_entity.type
_entity.pdbx_description
1 polymer ?
#
loop_
_entity_poly.entity_id
_entity_poly.type
_entity_poly.pdbx_seq_one_letter_code
_entity_poly.pdbx_strand_id
1 'polypeptide(L)'
;MRNQDEDFTEFEREETAPLDMLAALFEARGWDFEPVSDEEVSAEFKGSWTSYQIRAIWREEDNALQLLVMPDVTVPSDKRDDVYKALGLINEQLWIGHFDLWSSNGMLLFRHGSLLPPNGLLGVDQAQTIIDVALDECERFYP
;
A
#
# COMPACT_ATOMS: atom_id res chain seq x y z
N MET A 1 -16.92 -33.72 -4.88
CA MET A 1 -16.77 -33.25 -4.83
C MET A 1 -16.48 -32.30 -4.86
N ARG A 2 -16.32 -31.75 -4.49
CA ARG A 2 -16.05 -30.88 -4.47
C ARG A 2 -16.13 -29.85 -3.99
N ASN A 3 -16.97 -29.87 -3.64
CA ASN A 3 -17.30 -28.56 -3.30
C ASN A 3 -16.43 -27.99 -2.30
N GLN A 4 -16.10 -28.72 -1.34
CA GLN A 4 -15.18 -28.30 -0.35
C GLN A 4 -13.84 -27.96 -0.94
N ASP A 5 -13.42 -28.76 -1.90
CA ASP A 5 -12.21 -28.46 -2.63
C ASP A 5 -12.33 -27.17 -3.36
N GLU A 6 -13.47 -26.91 -3.92
CA GLU A 6 -13.67 -25.68 -4.63
C GLU A 6 -13.57 -24.49 -3.73
N ASP A 7 -14.20 -24.54 -2.56
CA ASP A 7 -14.16 -23.44 -1.65
C ASP A 7 -12.74 -23.22 -1.13
N PHE A 8 -12.09 -24.27 -0.77
CA PHE A 8 -10.74 -24.19 -0.28
C PHE A 8 -9.81 -23.65 -1.34
N THR A 9 -9.94 -24.19 -2.54
CA THR A 9 -9.12 -23.77 -3.62
C THR A 9 -9.33 -22.31 -3.94
N GLU A 10 -10.55 -21.87 -3.91
CA GLU A 10 -10.87 -20.52 -4.17
C GLU A 10 -10.23 -19.62 -3.15
N PHE A 11 -10.30 -19.96 -1.87
CA PHE A 11 -9.69 -19.16 -0.84
C PHE A 11 -8.17 -19.15 -0.96
N GLU A 12 -7.59 -20.32 -1.20
CA GLU A 12 -6.15 -20.47 -1.19
C GLU A 12 -5.48 -19.79 -2.36
N ARG A 13 -6.09 -19.89 -3.51
CA ARG A 13 -5.50 -19.32 -4.71
C ARG A 13 -6.30 -18.17 -5.21
N GLU A 14 -7.20 -17.76 -4.38
CA GLU A 14 -8.16 -16.84 -4.81
C GLU A 14 -7.55 -15.58 -5.29
N GLU A 15 -8.10 -15.12 -6.38
CA GLU A 15 -7.93 -13.78 -6.83
C GLU A 15 -9.27 -13.13 -6.70
N THR A 16 -9.30 -11.94 -6.14
CA THR A 16 -10.56 -11.24 -5.99
C THR A 16 -10.31 -9.78 -6.29
N ALA A 17 -11.38 -8.98 -6.25
CA ALA A 17 -11.25 -7.56 -6.50
C ALA A 17 -10.19 -6.98 -5.56
N PRO A 18 -9.36 -6.05 -6.08
CA PRO A 18 -8.19 -5.61 -5.31
C PRO A 18 -8.51 -5.07 -3.94
N LEU A 19 -9.53 -4.23 -3.81
CA LEU A 19 -9.83 -3.64 -2.50
C LEU A 19 -10.41 -4.67 -1.55
N ASP A 20 -11.16 -5.63 -2.07
CA ASP A 20 -11.69 -6.70 -1.23
C ASP A 20 -10.56 -7.57 -0.70
N MET A 21 -9.60 -7.87 -1.55
CA MET A 21 -8.45 -8.67 -1.13
C MET A 21 -7.65 -7.96 -0.07
N LEU A 22 -7.41 -6.66 -0.25
CA LEU A 22 -6.64 -5.90 0.73
C LEU A 22 -7.40 -5.75 2.04
N ALA A 23 -8.71 -5.53 1.98
CA ALA A 23 -9.50 -5.44 3.21
C ALA A 23 -9.45 -6.75 3.98
N ALA A 24 -9.54 -7.87 3.29
CA ALA A 24 -9.44 -9.17 3.95
C ALA A 24 -8.08 -9.36 4.59
N LEU A 25 -7.02 -8.91 3.92
CA LEU A 25 -5.68 -9.01 4.46
C LEU A 25 -5.51 -8.13 5.70
N PHE A 26 -6.04 -6.91 5.66
CA PHE A 26 -5.96 -6.02 6.81
C PHE A 26 -6.70 -6.63 8.00
N GLU A 27 -7.86 -7.21 7.75
CA GLU A 27 -8.62 -7.84 8.81
C GLU A 27 -7.86 -9.02 9.39
N ALA A 28 -7.26 -9.84 8.53
CA ALA A 28 -6.50 -11.00 8.98
C ALA A 28 -5.32 -10.61 9.84
N ARG A 29 -4.74 -9.43 9.60
CA ARG A 29 -3.61 -8.95 10.39
C ARG A 29 -4.04 -8.18 11.64
N GLY A 30 -5.34 -8.01 11.84
CA GLY A 30 -5.84 -7.31 13.00
C GLY A 30 -5.66 -5.80 12.96
N TRP A 31 -5.50 -5.24 11.76
CA TRP A 31 -5.34 -3.80 11.62
C TRP A 31 -6.70 -3.13 11.51
N ASP A 32 -6.81 -1.93 12.08
CA ASP A 32 -8.01 -1.12 11.89
C ASP A 32 -8.07 -0.67 10.46
N PHE A 33 -9.21 -0.89 9.81
CA PHE A 33 -9.36 -0.47 8.43
C PHE A 33 -10.81 -0.10 8.18
N GLU A 34 -11.03 0.71 7.15
CA GLU A 34 -12.38 1.04 6.74
C GLU A 34 -12.41 1.37 5.25
N PRO A 35 -13.50 0.99 4.57
CA PRO A 35 -13.68 1.43 3.19
C PRO A 35 -14.02 2.91 3.17
N VAL A 36 -13.29 3.66 2.33
CA VAL A 36 -13.53 5.08 2.18
C VAL A 36 -14.55 5.31 1.07
N SER A 37 -14.45 4.51 0.01
CA SER A 37 -15.36 4.58 -1.13
C SER A 37 -15.26 3.28 -1.89
N ASP A 38 -15.97 3.19 -3.01
CA ASP A 38 -15.85 2.01 -3.87
C ASP A 38 -14.46 1.87 -4.46
N GLU A 39 -13.66 2.93 -4.42
CA GLU A 39 -12.35 2.95 -5.04
C GLU A 39 -11.21 3.08 -4.06
N GLU A 40 -11.49 3.08 -2.78
CA GLU A 40 -10.43 3.30 -1.80
C GLU A 40 -10.73 2.63 -0.48
N VAL A 41 -9.71 2.01 0.11
CA VAL A 41 -9.78 1.49 1.47
C VAL A 41 -8.58 2.03 2.24
N SER A 42 -8.76 2.36 3.51
CA SER A 42 -7.68 2.84 4.35
C SER A 42 -7.48 1.93 5.54
N ALA A 43 -6.25 1.91 6.06
CA ALA A 43 -5.91 1.10 7.22
C ALA A 43 -4.82 1.80 8.00
N GLU A 44 -4.63 1.36 9.25
CA GLU A 44 -3.57 1.89 10.09
C GLU A 44 -2.66 0.74 10.51
N PHE A 45 -1.36 0.95 10.37
CA PHE A 45 -0.34 0.01 10.81
C PHE A 45 0.55 0.68 11.82
N LYS A 46 0.72 0.04 12.98
CA LYS A 46 1.61 0.57 14.02
C LYS A 46 2.97 -0.06 13.85
N GLY A 47 3.91 0.73 13.35
CA GLY A 47 5.26 0.26 13.12
C GLY A 47 6.15 0.48 14.32
N SER A 48 7.44 0.22 14.12
CA SER A 48 8.43 0.33 15.18
C SER A 48 8.67 1.77 15.59
N TRP A 49 8.54 2.69 14.64
CA TRP A 49 8.91 4.10 14.87
C TRP A 49 7.70 5.00 14.99
N THR A 50 6.63 4.69 14.27
CA THR A 50 5.45 5.55 14.21
C THR A 50 4.29 4.72 13.69
N SER A 51 3.10 5.33 13.72
CA SER A 51 1.95 4.75 13.05
C SER A 51 1.93 5.21 11.60
N TYR A 52 1.56 4.31 10.72
CA TYR A 52 1.46 4.60 9.30
C TYR A 52 0.01 4.49 8.87
N GLN A 53 -0.42 5.42 8.06
CA GLN A 53 -1.70 5.31 7.42
C GLN A 53 -1.51 4.72 6.04
N ILE A 54 -2.28 3.69 5.73
CA ILE A 54 -2.20 3.00 4.45
C ILE A 54 -3.45 3.35 3.67
N ARG A 55 -3.28 3.73 2.41
CA ARG A 55 -4.40 3.97 1.53
C ARG A 55 -4.21 3.16 0.26
N ALA A 56 -5.19 2.35 -0.07
CA ALA A 56 -5.18 1.57 -1.30
C ALA A 56 -6.26 2.12 -2.21
N ILE A 57 -5.87 2.53 -3.41
CA ILE A 57 -6.74 3.20 -4.35
C ILE A 57 -6.76 2.38 -5.64
N TRP A 58 -7.97 2.08 -6.13
CA TRP A 58 -8.15 1.29 -7.34
C TRP A 58 -8.70 2.18 -8.45
N ARG A 59 -8.00 2.19 -9.59
CA ARG A 59 -8.48 2.88 -10.79
C ARG A 59 -8.85 1.83 -11.81
N GLU A 60 -10.12 1.61 -11.96
CA GLU A 60 -10.60 0.54 -12.81
C GLU A 60 -10.28 0.80 -14.27
N GLU A 61 -10.41 2.03 -14.73
CA GLU A 61 -10.17 2.34 -16.12
C GLU A 61 -8.71 2.11 -16.53
N ASP A 62 -7.79 2.17 -15.59
CA ASP A 62 -6.38 1.93 -15.87
C ASP A 62 -5.92 0.56 -15.40
N ASN A 63 -6.78 -0.19 -14.76
CA ASN A 63 -6.45 -1.47 -14.16
C ASN A 63 -5.26 -1.35 -13.22
N ALA A 64 -5.23 -0.26 -12.48
CA ALA A 64 -4.09 0.12 -11.64
C ALA A 64 -4.49 0.19 -10.18
N LEU A 65 -3.69 -0.46 -9.34
CA LEU A 65 -3.84 -0.39 -7.90
C LEU A 65 -2.70 0.43 -7.36
N GLN A 66 -3.02 1.49 -6.61
CA GLN A 66 -1.99 2.32 -6.01
C GLN A 66 -2.03 2.17 -4.50
N LEU A 67 -0.86 1.99 -3.90
CA LEU A 67 -0.71 1.90 -2.47
C LEU A 67 0.07 3.11 -1.98
N LEU A 68 -0.48 3.80 -1.00
CA LEU A 68 0.18 4.92 -0.33
C LEU A 68 0.38 4.55 1.12
N VAL A 69 1.58 4.77 1.64
CA VAL A 69 1.88 4.54 3.05
C VAL A 69 2.46 5.82 3.59
N MET A 70 1.79 6.41 4.59
CA MET A 70 2.13 7.73 5.10
C MET A 70 2.46 7.64 6.57
N PRO A 71 3.72 7.90 6.95
CA PRO A 71 4.03 8.04 8.37
C PRO A 71 3.40 9.34 8.90
N ASP A 72 3.30 9.43 10.20
CA ASP A 72 2.73 10.61 10.84
C ASP A 72 3.80 11.70 10.90
N VAL A 73 4.15 12.24 9.73
CA VAL A 73 5.21 13.24 9.60
C VAL A 73 4.80 14.28 8.58
N THR A 74 4.92 15.55 8.98
CA THR A 74 4.71 16.66 8.07
C THR A 74 6.01 17.46 8.05
N VAL A 75 6.51 17.73 6.84
CA VAL A 75 7.77 18.44 6.67
C VAL A 75 7.50 19.94 6.60
N PRO A 76 8.11 20.74 7.49
CA PRO A 76 7.96 22.20 7.41
C PRO A 76 8.46 22.75 6.07
N SER A 77 7.88 23.84 5.63
CA SER A 77 8.19 24.36 4.29
C SER A 77 9.66 24.74 4.13
N ASP A 78 10.31 25.19 5.19
CA ASP A 78 11.71 25.59 5.13
C ASP A 78 12.67 24.41 5.06
N LYS A 79 12.18 23.18 5.23
CA LYS A 79 13.00 21.99 5.18
C LYS A 79 12.71 21.12 3.95
N ARG A 80 11.77 21.51 3.12
CA ARG A 80 11.34 20.65 2.02
C ARG A 80 12.41 20.41 0.98
N ASP A 81 13.22 21.44 0.69
CA ASP A 81 14.27 21.27 -0.31
C ASP A 81 15.29 20.23 0.13
N ASP A 82 15.66 20.23 1.40
CA ASP A 82 16.60 19.23 1.91
C ASP A 82 15.99 17.83 1.86
N VAL A 83 14.70 17.73 2.17
CA VAL A 83 14.01 16.45 2.13
C VAL A 83 13.91 15.94 0.69
N TYR A 84 13.61 16.80 -0.26
CA TYR A 84 13.58 16.39 -1.67
C TYR A 84 14.92 15.80 -2.10
N LYS A 85 16.03 16.41 -1.67
CA LYS A 85 17.35 15.88 -2.01
C LYS A 85 17.57 14.51 -1.37
N ALA A 86 17.21 14.38 -0.11
CA ALA A 86 17.35 13.10 0.58
C ALA A 86 16.51 12.02 -0.08
N LEU A 87 15.27 12.35 -0.44
CA LEU A 87 14.39 11.38 -1.08
C LEU A 87 14.94 10.96 -2.43
N GLY A 88 15.53 11.89 -3.18
CA GLY A 88 16.16 11.54 -4.44
C GLY A 88 17.23 10.48 -4.27
N LEU A 89 18.05 10.61 -3.23
CA LEU A 89 19.09 9.64 -2.96
C LEU A 89 18.52 8.30 -2.49
N ILE A 90 17.50 8.35 -1.65
CA ILE A 90 16.86 7.12 -1.17
C ILE A 90 16.19 6.38 -2.33
N ASN A 91 15.49 7.10 -3.19
CA ASN A 91 14.79 6.48 -4.29
C ASN A 91 15.72 5.79 -5.27
N GLU A 92 16.97 6.23 -5.37
CA GLU A 92 17.94 5.56 -6.22
C GLU A 92 18.21 4.14 -5.77
N GLN A 93 17.96 3.83 -4.50
CA GLN A 93 18.21 2.51 -3.95
C GLN A 93 17.00 1.59 -4.00
N LEU A 94 15.84 2.12 -4.36
CA LEU A 94 14.60 1.35 -4.33
C LEU A 94 14.36 0.66 -5.65
N TRP A 95 13.95 -0.60 -5.59
CA TRP A 95 13.55 -1.36 -6.78
C TRP A 95 12.06 -1.25 -7.04
N ILE A 96 11.28 -1.06 -5.99
CA ILE A 96 9.81 -1.07 -6.06
C ILE A 96 9.32 0.18 -5.34
N GLY A 97 8.48 0.94 -6.04
CA GLY A 97 7.90 2.12 -5.43
C GLY A 97 8.89 3.24 -5.24
N HIS A 98 8.44 4.29 -4.60
CA HIS A 98 9.31 5.44 -4.32
C HIS A 98 8.71 6.27 -3.20
N PHE A 99 9.56 7.05 -2.54
CA PHE A 99 9.11 8.04 -1.56
C PHE A 99 8.82 9.36 -2.25
N ASP A 100 7.87 10.08 -1.70
CA ASP A 100 7.45 11.34 -2.28
C ASP A 100 7.12 12.31 -1.16
N LEU A 101 7.07 13.59 -1.51
CA LEU A 101 6.70 14.63 -0.59
C LEU A 101 5.67 15.50 -1.29
N TRP A 102 4.44 15.53 -0.74
CA TRP A 102 3.40 16.32 -1.36
C TRP A 102 3.64 17.81 -1.08
N SER A 103 3.68 18.58 -2.16
CA SER A 103 3.99 20.00 -2.04
C SER A 103 2.86 20.78 -1.38
N SER A 104 1.64 20.28 -1.48
CA SER A 104 0.49 21.01 -0.97
C SER A 104 0.44 21.07 0.56
N ASN A 105 0.89 19.99 1.23
CA ASN A 105 0.75 19.92 2.68
C ASN A 105 1.98 19.40 3.40
N GLY A 106 3.06 19.08 2.65
CA GLY A 106 4.29 18.61 3.28
C GLY A 106 4.24 17.19 3.79
N MET A 107 3.25 16.41 3.38
CA MET A 107 3.16 15.03 3.83
C MET A 107 4.14 14.15 3.09
N LEU A 108 4.85 13.34 3.87
CA LEU A 108 5.80 12.37 3.35
C LEU A 108 5.07 11.06 3.12
N LEU A 109 5.37 10.38 2.03
CA LEU A 109 4.69 9.11 1.74
C LEU A 109 5.56 8.20 0.89
N PHE A 110 5.28 6.91 0.99
CA PHE A 110 5.76 5.89 0.08
C PHE A 110 4.63 5.57 -0.89
N ARG A 111 4.95 5.44 -2.15
CA ARG A 111 3.96 5.25 -3.20
C ARG A 111 4.37 4.10 -4.09
N HIS A 112 3.41 3.25 -4.42
CA HIS A 112 3.66 2.14 -5.33
C HIS A 112 2.40 1.87 -6.16
N GLY A 113 2.56 1.84 -7.48
CA GLY A 113 1.47 1.49 -8.37
C GLY A 113 1.72 0.15 -9.01
N SER A 114 0.69 -0.66 -9.10
CA SER A 114 0.76 -1.96 -9.74
C SER A 114 -0.31 -2.04 -10.82
N LEU A 115 0.07 -2.53 -11.99
CA LEU A 115 -0.91 -2.89 -13.01
C LEU A 115 -1.33 -4.32 -12.75
N LEU A 116 -2.63 -4.55 -12.76
CA LEU A 116 -3.13 -5.90 -12.53
C LEU A 116 -3.44 -6.58 -13.85
N PRO A 117 -3.62 -7.92 -13.83
CA PRO A 117 -4.02 -8.63 -15.05
C PRO A 117 -5.30 -8.07 -15.63
N PRO A 118 -5.60 -8.35 -16.89
CA PRO A 118 -6.80 -7.81 -17.53
C PRO A 118 -8.10 -8.16 -16.82
N ASN A 119 -8.12 -9.24 -16.03
CA ASN A 119 -9.32 -9.57 -15.27
C ASN A 119 -9.52 -8.67 -14.05
N GLY A 120 -8.53 -7.80 -13.74
CA GLY A 120 -8.65 -6.87 -12.62
C GLY A 120 -8.63 -7.52 -11.26
N LEU A 121 -8.08 -8.73 -11.14
CA LEU A 121 -8.09 -9.46 -9.88
C LEU A 121 -6.72 -9.47 -9.25
N LEU A 122 -6.70 -9.55 -7.93
CA LEU A 122 -5.48 -9.53 -7.13
C LEU A 122 -5.39 -10.81 -6.32
N GLY A 123 -4.27 -11.53 -6.47
CA GLY A 123 -4.05 -12.75 -5.71
C GLY A 123 -3.54 -12.45 -4.31
N VAL A 124 -3.72 -13.41 -3.41
CA VAL A 124 -3.35 -13.20 -2.01
C VAL A 124 -1.83 -13.04 -1.85
N ASP A 125 -1.05 -13.81 -2.59
CA ASP A 125 0.41 -13.70 -2.49
C ASP A 125 0.90 -12.35 -2.96
N GLN A 126 0.34 -11.86 -4.06
CA GLN A 126 0.72 -10.56 -4.58
C GLN A 126 0.31 -9.46 -3.61
N ALA A 127 -0.87 -9.57 -3.02
CA ALA A 127 -1.34 -8.58 -2.06
C ALA A 127 -0.42 -8.52 -0.85
N GLN A 128 -0.05 -9.67 -0.31
CA GLN A 128 0.86 -9.70 0.83
C GLN A 128 2.22 -9.11 0.50
N THR A 129 2.73 -9.43 -0.70
CA THR A 129 4.02 -8.92 -1.12
C THR A 129 3.99 -7.40 -1.26
N ILE A 130 2.95 -6.86 -1.86
CA ILE A 130 2.82 -5.42 -2.04
C ILE A 130 2.83 -4.72 -0.69
N ILE A 131 2.04 -5.21 0.25
CA ILE A 131 1.95 -4.60 1.57
C ILE A 131 3.28 -4.72 2.30
N ASP A 132 3.88 -5.91 2.30
CA ASP A 132 5.09 -6.13 3.08
C ASP A 132 6.27 -5.34 2.54
N VAL A 133 6.40 -5.24 1.23
CA VAL A 133 7.48 -4.44 0.64
C VAL A 133 7.32 -2.98 1.04
N ALA A 134 6.10 -2.46 0.95
CA ALA A 134 5.86 -1.06 1.28
C ALA A 134 6.19 -0.78 2.74
N LEU A 135 5.75 -1.64 3.64
CA LEU A 135 5.98 -1.41 5.07
C LEU A 135 7.45 -1.60 5.42
N ASP A 136 8.11 -2.59 4.82
CA ASP A 136 9.53 -2.82 5.09
C ASP A 136 10.36 -1.61 4.66
N GLU A 137 10.06 -1.03 3.50
CA GLU A 137 10.81 0.14 3.05
C GLU A 137 10.56 1.34 3.95
N CYS A 138 9.32 1.53 4.39
CA CYS A 138 9.01 2.62 5.29
C CYS A 138 9.74 2.47 6.61
N GLU A 139 9.77 1.26 7.18
CA GLU A 139 10.45 1.03 8.45
C GLU A 139 11.96 1.17 8.30
N ARG A 140 12.48 0.77 7.15
CA ARG A 140 13.92 0.83 6.90
C ARG A 140 14.42 2.26 6.81
N PHE A 141 13.65 3.14 6.18
CA PHE A 141 14.12 4.50 5.91
C PHE A 141 13.53 5.55 6.84
N TYR A 142 12.64 5.18 7.75
CA TYR A 142 12.01 6.17 8.61
C TYR A 142 13.00 6.98 9.42
N PRO A 143 13.96 6.34 10.12
CA PRO A 143 14.93 7.13 10.86
C PRO A 143 15.83 7.86 9.91
#